data_a73d1ba74001514101e14fe67b293ece
#
_entry.id   a73d1ba74001514101e14fe67b293ece
#
_cell.length_a   1.000
_cell.length_b   1.000
_cell.length_c   1.000
_cell.angle_alpha   90.00
_cell.angle_beta   90.00
_cell.angle_gamma   90.00
#
_symmetry.space_group_name_H-M   'P 1'
#
loop_
_entity.id
_entity.type
_entity.pdbx_description
1 polymer ?
#
loop_
_entity_poly.entity_id
_entity_poly.type
_entity_poly.pdbx_seq_one_letter_code
_entity_poly.pdbx_strand_id
1 'polypeptide(L)'
;MIAILDYGSGNLRSAERAFATAGKEVVVTSDRTVALEAEGLVVPGVGAFAACMNGLNGVDGAAIVRERLAKERPTLGICIGMQILFSHGTEHSDTAPHAGVGVWDGTISQLDAPILPHMGWNTVETDSDSILFKGIENESFYFVHSYAAKQSV
;
A
#
# COMPACT_ATOMS: atom_id res chain seq x y z
N MET A 1 1.93 -0.80 -19.25
CA MET A 1 1.89 0.49 -18.51
C MET A 1 1.49 0.24 -17.07
N ILE A 2 2.16 0.92 -16.12
CA ILE A 2 1.84 0.92 -14.69
C ILE A 2 1.12 2.22 -14.35
N ALA A 3 -0.02 2.14 -13.67
CA ALA A 3 -0.71 3.31 -13.13
C ALA A 3 -0.35 3.51 -11.65
N ILE A 4 -0.05 4.74 -11.27
CA ILE A 4 0.10 5.16 -9.87
C ILE A 4 -1.13 5.98 -9.53
N LEU A 5 -1.89 5.53 -8.55
CA LEU A 5 -3.13 6.20 -8.16
C LEU A 5 -2.84 7.51 -7.42
N ASP A 6 -3.26 8.61 -7.99
CA ASP A 6 -3.21 9.92 -7.37
C ASP A 6 -4.51 10.20 -6.60
N TYR A 7 -4.44 10.08 -5.30
CA TYR A 7 -5.54 10.36 -4.38
C TYR A 7 -5.14 11.37 -3.29
N GLY A 8 -4.11 12.16 -3.57
CA GLY A 8 -3.62 13.20 -2.68
C GLY A 8 -2.69 12.69 -1.58
N SER A 9 -2.22 11.44 -1.63
CA SER A 9 -1.27 10.88 -0.67
C SER A 9 -0.17 10.09 -1.37
N GLY A 10 1.00 10.02 -0.75
CA GLY A 10 2.14 9.27 -1.25
C GLY A 10 3.19 10.13 -1.94
N ASN A 11 4.40 9.61 -2.01
CA ASN A 11 5.47 10.20 -2.79
C ASN A 11 5.39 9.75 -4.26
N LEU A 12 4.42 10.33 -5.00
CA LEU A 12 4.10 9.94 -6.38
C LEU A 12 5.33 10.03 -7.30
N ARG A 13 6.12 11.09 -7.16
CA ARG A 13 7.32 11.31 -7.98
C ARG A 13 8.38 10.24 -7.76
N SER A 14 8.61 9.81 -6.52
CA SER A 14 9.57 8.75 -6.23
C SER A 14 9.09 7.40 -6.77
N ALA A 15 7.81 7.08 -6.62
CA ALA A 15 7.22 5.88 -7.18
C ALA A 15 7.31 5.88 -8.73
N GLU A 16 6.93 6.98 -9.38
CA GLU A 16 7.05 7.15 -10.83
C GLU A 16 8.47 6.89 -11.32
N ARG A 17 9.46 7.50 -10.68
CA ARG A 17 10.88 7.34 -11.05
C ARG A 17 11.36 5.90 -10.85
N ALA A 18 10.95 5.24 -9.78
CA ALA A 18 11.35 3.87 -9.49
C ALA A 18 10.86 2.90 -10.59
N PHE A 19 9.58 2.96 -10.94
CA PHE A 19 9.03 2.12 -12.00
C PHE A 19 9.58 2.47 -13.39
N ALA A 20 9.79 3.75 -13.69
CA ALA A 20 10.42 4.17 -14.94
C ALA A 20 11.85 3.65 -15.05
N THR A 21 12.64 3.70 -13.96
CA THR A 21 14.01 3.14 -13.91
C THR A 21 14.00 1.62 -14.12
N ALA A 22 12.94 0.93 -13.68
CA ALA A 22 12.73 -0.50 -13.96
C ALA A 22 12.24 -0.77 -15.41
N GLY A 23 12.26 0.23 -16.28
CA GLY A 23 11.90 0.10 -17.70
C GLY A 23 10.41 0.00 -17.98
N LYS A 24 9.57 0.48 -17.08
CA LYS A 24 8.11 0.48 -17.26
C LYS A 24 7.61 1.84 -17.72
N GLU A 25 6.63 1.83 -18.61
CA GLU A 25 5.81 3.01 -18.88
C GLU A 25 4.91 3.28 -17.67
N VAL A 26 4.90 4.52 -17.18
CA VAL A 26 4.22 4.89 -15.94
C VAL A 26 3.29 6.08 -16.19
N VAL A 27 2.12 6.06 -15.58
CA VAL A 27 1.20 7.19 -15.53
C VAL A 27 0.74 7.44 -14.10
N VAL A 28 0.76 8.68 -13.67
CA VAL A 28 0.14 9.12 -12.41
C VAL A 28 -1.26 9.63 -12.75
N THR A 29 -2.28 9.05 -12.13
CA THR A 29 -3.67 9.32 -12.53
C THR A 29 -4.66 9.12 -11.39
N SER A 30 -5.74 9.92 -11.40
CA SER A 30 -6.96 9.68 -10.64
C SER A 30 -8.11 9.15 -11.53
N ASP A 31 -7.86 8.98 -12.82
CA ASP A 31 -8.86 8.46 -13.76
C ASP A 31 -9.12 6.97 -13.50
N ARG A 32 -10.40 6.65 -13.23
CA ARG A 32 -10.85 5.30 -12.92
C ARG A 32 -10.55 4.32 -14.06
N THR A 33 -10.80 4.71 -15.31
CA THR A 33 -10.63 3.83 -16.47
C THR A 33 -9.16 3.48 -16.65
N VAL A 34 -8.29 4.48 -16.61
CA VAL A 34 -6.83 4.28 -16.69
C VAL A 34 -6.33 3.38 -15.56
N ALA A 35 -6.78 3.64 -14.32
CA ALA A 35 -6.39 2.83 -13.17
C ALA A 35 -6.88 1.38 -13.27
N LEU A 36 -8.07 1.14 -13.78
CA LEU A 36 -8.62 -0.20 -13.94
C LEU A 36 -7.96 -0.98 -15.08
N GLU A 37 -7.57 -0.34 -16.17
CA GLU A 37 -7.05 -0.99 -17.37
C GLU A 37 -5.52 -1.18 -17.36
N ALA A 38 -4.80 -0.47 -16.53
CA ALA A 38 -3.35 -0.61 -16.39
C ALA A 38 -2.93 -2.07 -16.09
N GLU A 39 -1.76 -2.49 -16.57
CA GLU A 39 -1.18 -3.81 -16.26
C GLU A 39 -0.98 -3.99 -14.75
N GLY A 40 -0.48 -2.96 -14.07
CA GLY A 40 -0.34 -2.91 -12.61
C GLY A 40 -0.83 -1.58 -12.06
N LEU A 41 -1.43 -1.62 -10.86
CA LEU A 41 -1.81 -0.44 -10.10
C LEU A 41 -0.91 -0.32 -8.87
N VAL A 42 -0.40 0.87 -8.65
CA VAL A 42 0.34 1.22 -7.42
C VAL A 42 -0.51 2.16 -6.59
N VAL A 43 -0.70 1.80 -5.32
CA VAL A 43 -1.39 2.63 -4.32
C VAL A 43 -0.35 3.07 -3.30
N PRO A 44 0.30 4.22 -3.50
CA PRO A 44 1.25 4.76 -2.53
C PRO A 44 0.47 5.38 -1.35
N GLY A 45 1.12 5.54 -0.19
CA GLY A 45 0.50 6.25 0.92
C GLY A 45 1.55 6.75 1.90
N VAL A 46 1.33 7.96 2.42
CA VAL A 46 2.13 8.57 3.49
C VAL A 46 1.21 9.28 4.49
N GLY A 47 1.68 9.44 5.71
CA GLY A 47 0.93 10.11 6.78
C GLY A 47 0.01 9.15 7.53
N ALA A 48 -1.18 9.60 7.92
CA ALA A 48 -2.08 8.84 8.77
C ALA A 48 -3.06 7.96 7.97
N PHE A 49 -3.42 6.80 8.52
CA PHE A 49 -4.36 5.83 7.94
C PHE A 49 -5.68 6.49 7.51
N ALA A 50 -6.33 7.24 8.41
CA ALA A 50 -7.60 7.88 8.12
C ALA A 50 -7.51 8.93 7.00
N ALA A 51 -6.42 9.70 6.97
CA ALA A 51 -6.21 10.70 5.93
C ALA A 51 -6.05 10.03 4.55
N CYS A 52 -5.29 8.94 4.47
CA CYS A 52 -5.17 8.15 3.25
C CYS A 52 -6.51 7.58 2.79
N MET A 53 -7.31 7.03 3.71
CA MET A 53 -8.65 6.51 3.37
C MET A 53 -9.59 7.61 2.88
N ASN A 54 -9.57 8.79 3.49
CA ASN A 54 -10.37 9.93 3.04
C ASN A 54 -9.99 10.35 1.60
N GLY A 55 -8.69 10.47 1.31
CA GLY A 55 -8.22 10.77 -0.04
C GLY A 55 -8.61 9.67 -1.04
N LEU A 56 -8.39 8.41 -0.68
CA LEU A 56 -8.72 7.26 -1.52
C LEU A 56 -10.22 7.21 -1.88
N ASN A 57 -11.10 7.46 -0.91
CA ASN A 57 -12.55 7.52 -1.12
C ASN A 57 -12.95 8.71 -1.99
N GLY A 58 -12.21 9.82 -1.91
CA GLY A 58 -12.45 11.00 -2.74
C GLY A 58 -12.30 10.78 -4.25
N VAL A 59 -11.53 9.76 -4.66
CA VAL A 59 -11.35 9.37 -6.07
C VAL A 59 -11.96 8.00 -6.39
N ASP A 60 -12.87 7.50 -5.56
CA ASP A 60 -13.46 6.15 -5.68
C ASP A 60 -12.39 5.02 -5.68
N GLY A 61 -11.23 5.30 -5.11
CA GLY A 61 -10.06 4.42 -5.16
C GLY A 61 -10.28 3.08 -4.46
N ALA A 62 -11.07 3.05 -3.38
CA ALA A 62 -11.41 1.80 -2.70
C ALA A 62 -12.20 0.84 -3.63
N ALA A 63 -13.13 1.36 -4.44
CA ALA A 63 -13.84 0.55 -5.42
C ALA A 63 -12.93 0.12 -6.57
N ILE A 64 -12.03 0.99 -7.04
CA ILE A 64 -11.02 0.64 -8.06
C ILE A 64 -10.17 -0.54 -7.58
N VAL A 65 -9.64 -0.47 -6.36
CA VAL A 65 -8.81 -1.54 -5.79
C VAL A 65 -9.57 -2.85 -5.71
N ARG A 66 -10.80 -2.85 -5.16
CA ARG A 66 -11.63 -4.05 -5.05
C ARG A 66 -11.94 -4.66 -6.42
N GLU A 67 -12.27 -3.85 -7.41
CA GLU A 67 -12.57 -4.31 -8.76
C GLU A 67 -11.35 -4.94 -9.44
N ARG A 68 -10.17 -4.34 -9.26
CA ARG A 68 -8.93 -4.91 -9.80
C ARG A 68 -8.62 -6.27 -9.18
N LEU A 69 -8.72 -6.38 -7.86
CA LEU A 69 -8.43 -7.63 -7.15
C LEU A 69 -9.46 -8.72 -7.48
N ALA A 70 -10.73 -8.36 -7.62
CA ALA A 70 -11.75 -9.29 -8.09
C ALA A 70 -11.50 -9.84 -9.52
N LYS A 71 -10.72 -9.09 -10.30
CA LYS A 71 -10.27 -9.49 -11.65
C LYS A 71 -8.84 -10.05 -11.65
N GLU A 72 -8.27 -10.34 -10.49
CA GLU A 72 -6.90 -10.85 -10.31
C GLU A 72 -5.82 -9.96 -10.98
N ARG A 73 -6.09 -8.65 -11.05
CA ARG A 73 -5.14 -7.70 -11.64
C ARG A 73 -4.10 -7.25 -10.61
N PRO A 74 -2.80 -7.24 -10.96
CA PRO A 74 -1.74 -6.85 -10.04
C PRO A 74 -1.98 -5.47 -9.43
N THR A 75 -1.92 -5.41 -8.09
CA THR A 75 -2.08 -4.18 -7.32
C THR A 75 -1.08 -4.18 -6.18
N LEU A 76 -0.27 -3.12 -6.08
CA LEU A 76 0.78 -2.97 -5.07
C LEU A 76 0.48 -1.79 -4.15
N GLY A 77 0.30 -2.05 -2.86
CA GLY A 77 0.28 -1.02 -1.83
C GLY A 77 1.69 -0.72 -1.33
N ILE A 78 2.04 0.57 -1.19
CA ILE A 78 3.33 1.00 -0.65
C ILE A 78 3.11 1.76 0.65
N CYS A 79 3.74 1.30 1.75
CA CYS A 79 3.67 1.90 3.08
C CYS A 79 2.20 1.99 3.57
N ILE A 80 1.69 3.18 3.88
CA ILE A 80 0.29 3.35 4.25
C ILE A 80 -0.66 2.89 3.15
N GLY A 81 -0.26 2.98 1.88
CA GLY A 81 -1.05 2.44 0.76
C GLY A 81 -1.28 0.92 0.85
N MET A 82 -0.36 0.16 1.46
CA MET A 82 -0.58 -1.25 1.79
C MET A 82 -1.46 -1.39 3.04
N GLN A 83 -1.21 -0.58 4.06
CA GLN A 83 -1.94 -0.66 5.33
C GLN A 83 -3.44 -0.43 5.15
N ILE A 84 -3.85 0.54 4.32
CA ILE A 84 -5.26 0.83 4.07
C ILE A 84 -6.01 -0.28 3.31
N LEU A 85 -5.31 -1.29 2.79
CA LEU A 85 -5.96 -2.47 2.18
C LEU A 85 -6.58 -3.40 3.24
N PHE A 86 -6.13 -3.33 4.49
CA PHE A 86 -6.72 -4.07 5.61
C PHE A 86 -8.10 -3.53 5.99
N SER A 87 -8.83 -4.30 6.81
CA SER A 87 -10.18 -3.93 7.24
C SER A 87 -10.19 -2.69 8.12
N HIS A 88 -9.18 -2.53 8.99
CA HIS A 88 -9.17 -1.46 9.99
C HIS A 88 -7.77 -0.92 10.29
N GLY A 89 -7.72 0.32 10.80
CA GLY A 89 -6.52 0.93 11.38
C GLY A 89 -6.83 1.67 12.68
N THR A 90 -5.94 1.57 13.67
CA THR A 90 -6.13 2.18 15.01
C THR A 90 -5.40 3.50 15.18
N GLU A 91 -4.64 3.96 14.19
CA GLU A 91 -3.89 5.20 14.29
C GLU A 91 -4.81 6.39 14.52
N HIS A 92 -4.54 7.16 15.60
CA HIS A 92 -5.35 8.33 15.99
C HIS A 92 -6.86 8.04 16.15
N SER A 93 -7.21 6.82 16.58
CA SER A 93 -8.59 6.45 16.85
C SER A 93 -8.87 6.49 18.36
N ASP A 94 -9.76 7.38 18.78
CA ASP A 94 -10.10 7.54 20.21
C ASP A 94 -11.22 6.58 20.67
N THR A 95 -12.11 6.19 19.75
CA THR A 95 -13.33 5.42 20.10
C THR A 95 -13.50 4.12 19.31
N ALA A 96 -13.18 4.14 18.01
CA ALA A 96 -13.30 2.98 17.15
C ALA A 96 -12.27 3.03 16.04
N PRO A 97 -11.72 1.88 15.60
CA PRO A 97 -10.79 1.82 14.48
C PRO A 97 -11.38 2.44 13.21
N HIS A 98 -10.52 3.09 12.42
CA HIS A 98 -10.87 3.59 11.10
C HIS A 98 -11.08 2.45 10.12
N ALA A 99 -12.14 2.50 9.33
CA ALA A 99 -12.38 1.50 8.28
C ALA A 99 -11.38 1.68 7.12
N GLY A 100 -10.81 0.56 6.67
CA GLY A 100 -9.97 0.47 5.48
C GLY A 100 -10.73 -0.05 4.27
N VAL A 101 -9.99 -0.46 3.24
CA VAL A 101 -10.58 -1.03 2.01
C VAL A 101 -11.21 -2.40 2.28
N GLY A 102 -10.67 -3.15 3.25
CA GLY A 102 -11.20 -4.47 3.62
C GLY A 102 -10.92 -5.55 2.58
N VAL A 103 -9.78 -5.47 1.91
CA VAL A 103 -9.28 -6.55 1.03
C VAL A 103 -8.79 -7.71 1.86
N TRP A 104 -8.07 -7.40 2.93
CA TRP A 104 -7.57 -8.37 3.90
C TRP A 104 -8.21 -8.13 5.25
N ASP A 105 -8.61 -9.21 5.89
CA ASP A 105 -9.05 -9.14 7.29
C ASP A 105 -7.88 -8.80 8.19
N GLY A 106 -8.17 -7.98 9.19
CA GLY A 106 -7.17 -7.60 10.18
C GLY A 106 -7.14 -6.12 10.47
N THR A 107 -6.34 -5.79 11.46
CA THR A 107 -6.23 -4.43 11.97
C THR A 107 -4.77 -3.98 11.97
N ILE A 108 -4.52 -2.86 11.35
CA ILE A 108 -3.25 -2.15 11.46
C ILE A 108 -3.21 -1.47 12.82
N SER A 109 -2.26 -1.87 13.65
CA SER A 109 -2.10 -1.36 15.01
C SER A 109 -0.66 -1.01 15.30
N GLN A 110 -0.46 -0.19 16.34
CA GLN A 110 0.87 0.21 16.75
C GLN A 110 1.72 -1.02 17.10
N LEU A 111 2.99 -0.98 16.69
CA LEU A 111 3.97 -2.00 17.04
C LEU A 111 4.18 -2.01 18.55
N ASP A 112 4.29 -3.20 19.11
CA ASP A 112 4.71 -3.40 20.49
C ASP A 112 6.24 -3.47 20.55
N ALA A 113 6.87 -2.29 20.56
CA ALA A 113 8.32 -2.17 20.55
C ALA A 113 8.76 -1.01 21.46
N PRO A 114 9.94 -1.14 22.13
CA PRO A 114 10.43 -0.12 23.06
C PRO A 114 10.85 1.17 22.37
N ILE A 115 11.14 1.11 21.06
CA ILE A 115 11.55 2.28 20.26
C ILE A 115 10.73 2.29 18.99
N LEU A 116 10.07 3.42 18.73
CA LEU A 116 9.29 3.69 17.53
C LEU A 116 9.73 5.02 16.89
N PRO A 117 9.68 5.12 15.55
CA PRO A 117 9.29 4.10 14.59
C PRO A 117 10.35 3.00 14.41
N HIS A 118 9.98 1.82 13.92
CA HIS A 118 10.92 0.91 13.28
C HIS A 118 11.48 1.62 12.05
N MET A 119 12.77 1.93 12.08
CA MET A 119 13.43 2.70 11.04
C MET A 119 14.80 2.10 10.71
N GLY A 120 15.05 1.83 9.43
CA GLY A 120 16.33 1.33 8.95
C GLY A 120 16.20 0.21 7.93
N TRP A 121 17.37 -0.28 7.49
CA TRP A 121 17.48 -1.42 6.60
C TRP A 121 17.28 -2.72 7.38
N ASN A 122 16.42 -3.60 6.87
CA ASN A 122 16.18 -4.91 7.45
C ASN A 122 15.80 -5.92 6.35
N THR A 123 15.98 -7.20 6.64
CA THR A 123 15.52 -8.28 5.78
C THR A 123 14.06 -8.61 6.04
N VAL A 124 13.45 -9.36 5.14
CA VAL A 124 12.08 -9.88 5.27
C VAL A 124 12.10 -11.41 5.24
N GLU A 125 11.19 -12.02 5.98
CA GLU A 125 10.89 -13.43 5.85
C GLU A 125 9.75 -13.57 4.83
N THR A 126 9.98 -14.31 3.76
CA THR A 126 9.03 -14.47 2.66
C THR A 126 8.61 -15.92 2.53
N ASP A 127 7.37 -16.14 2.09
CA ASP A 127 6.95 -17.46 1.68
C ASP A 127 7.71 -17.91 0.45
N SER A 128 7.98 -19.21 0.35
CA SER A 128 8.81 -19.83 -0.72
C SER A 128 8.20 -19.66 -2.13
N ASP A 129 6.90 -19.43 -2.20
CA ASP A 129 6.13 -19.25 -3.43
C ASP A 129 5.75 -17.78 -3.69
N SER A 130 6.30 -16.85 -2.92
CA SER A 130 6.06 -15.42 -3.09
C SER A 130 6.50 -14.95 -4.48
N ILE A 131 5.55 -14.40 -5.24
CA ILE A 131 5.83 -13.79 -6.54
C ILE A 131 6.53 -12.44 -6.37
N LEU A 132 6.11 -11.66 -5.38
CA LEU A 132 6.62 -10.30 -5.14
C LEU A 132 8.11 -10.28 -4.78
N PHE A 133 8.57 -11.25 -3.99
CA PHE A 133 9.94 -11.29 -3.49
C PHE A 133 10.84 -12.27 -4.24
N LYS A 134 10.33 -12.90 -5.31
CA LYS A 134 11.09 -13.88 -6.09
C LYS A 134 12.39 -13.29 -6.65
N GLY A 135 13.51 -13.86 -6.23
CA GLY A 135 14.86 -13.45 -6.66
C GLY A 135 15.46 -12.31 -5.86
N ILE A 136 14.74 -11.80 -4.85
CA ILE A 136 15.19 -10.74 -3.94
C ILE A 136 14.95 -11.11 -2.45
N GLU A 137 14.79 -12.39 -2.15
CA GLU A 137 14.44 -12.91 -0.82
C GLU A 137 15.50 -12.57 0.25
N ASN A 138 16.75 -12.39 -0.18
CA ASN A 138 17.87 -12.07 0.70
C ASN A 138 18.25 -10.58 0.72
N GLU A 139 17.50 -9.76 0.00
CA GLU A 139 17.76 -8.33 -0.05
C GLU A 139 17.29 -7.61 1.21
N SER A 140 17.86 -6.44 1.45
CA SER A 140 17.44 -5.57 2.54
C SER A 140 16.50 -4.49 2.03
N PHE A 141 15.45 -4.23 2.82
CA PHE A 141 14.45 -3.21 2.52
C PHE A 141 14.49 -2.13 3.59
N TYR A 142 14.23 -0.88 3.22
CA TYR A 142 14.20 0.23 4.15
C TYR A 142 12.81 0.36 4.77
N PHE A 143 12.76 0.26 6.09
CA PHE A 143 11.55 0.40 6.88
C PHE A 143 11.49 1.77 7.55
N VAL A 144 10.30 2.36 7.60
CA VAL A 144 9.98 3.51 8.44
C VAL A 144 8.48 3.47 8.77
N HIS A 145 8.14 2.87 9.91
CA HIS A 145 6.75 2.72 10.34
C HIS A 145 6.64 2.52 11.85
N SER A 146 5.50 2.92 12.41
CA SER A 146 5.11 2.64 13.80
C SER A 146 3.90 1.71 13.91
N TYR A 147 3.23 1.46 12.78
CA TYR A 147 2.03 0.62 12.69
C TYR A 147 2.25 -0.51 11.70
N ALA A 148 1.65 -1.66 11.97
CA ALA A 148 1.69 -2.84 11.11
C ALA A 148 0.48 -3.74 11.35
N ALA A 149 0.24 -4.69 10.43
CA ALA A 149 -0.63 -5.82 10.66
C ALA A 149 0.05 -6.79 11.65
N LYS A 150 -0.73 -7.28 12.62
CA LYS A 150 -0.24 -8.29 13.58
C LYS A 150 -0.48 -9.73 13.11
N GLN A 151 -1.20 -9.90 12.02
CA GLN A 151 -1.54 -11.19 11.44
C GLN A 151 -1.00 -11.25 10.01
N SER A 152 -0.46 -12.40 9.63
CA SER A 152 -0.19 -12.71 8.23
C SER A 152 -1.50 -12.87 7.46
N VAL A 153 -1.55 -12.43 6.24
CA VAL A 153 -2.69 -12.55 5.30
C VAL A 153 -2.39 -13.60 4.25
#